data_63f7338fc8af8f2840de3b51216df2b4
#
_entry.id   63f7338fc8af8f2840de3b51216df2b4
#
_cell.length_a   1.000
_cell.length_b   1.000
_cell.length_c   1.000
_cell.angle_alpha   90.00
_cell.angle_beta   90.00
_cell.angle_gamma   90.00
#
_symmetry.space_group_name_H-M   'P 1'
#
loop_
_entity.id
_entity.type
_entity.pdbx_description
1 polymer ?
#
loop_
_entity_poly.entity_id
_entity_poly.type
_entity_poly.pdbx_seq_one_letter_code
_entity_poly.pdbx_strand_id
1 'polypeptide(L)'
;MESDIIKISHLNKSFGEVKAVNDLSFRVKKGELFAFLGVNGAGKSTTISILCGLLKKDSGTVQVNGIETDKAGAQTKRMLGVVFQDSVLDKPLTVKENLKSRAALYGITGNAFDKRLQELVEILDFDEFLNRPVGKLSGGQRRRIDIARALLHRPEILILDEPTTGLDPQTRQLIWNVIEKLQKTENMTVFLTTHY
;
A
#
# COMPACT_ATOMS: atom_id res chain seq x y z
N MET A 1 19.70 -9.44 14.52
CA MET A 1 19.96 -8.52 13.39
C MET A 1 18.63 -8.25 12.70
N GLU A 2 18.22 -7.00 12.61
CA GLU A 2 17.03 -6.62 11.84
C GLU A 2 17.25 -6.97 10.37
N SER A 3 16.35 -7.79 9.80
CA SER A 3 16.46 -8.23 8.40
C SER A 3 15.90 -7.18 7.46
N ASP A 4 16.57 -6.96 6.33
CA ASP A 4 16.04 -6.15 5.24
C ASP A 4 14.79 -6.85 4.66
N ILE A 5 13.63 -6.19 4.74
CA ILE A 5 12.37 -6.74 4.20
C ILE A 5 12.16 -6.31 2.73
N ILE A 6 12.67 -5.13 2.35
CA ILE A 6 12.76 -4.69 0.95
C ILE A 6 14.23 -4.42 0.64
N LYS A 7 14.72 -4.94 -0.48
CA LYS A 7 16.05 -4.65 -0.99
C LYS A 7 15.97 -4.38 -2.48
N ILE A 8 16.42 -3.20 -2.87
CA ILE A 8 16.55 -2.78 -4.27
C ILE A 8 18.03 -2.51 -4.53
N SER A 9 18.57 -3.06 -5.61
CA SER A 9 19.98 -2.89 -5.98
C SER A 9 20.12 -2.64 -7.46
N HIS A 10 20.75 -1.52 -7.81
CA HIS A 10 21.05 -1.11 -9.19
C HIS A 10 19.85 -1.16 -10.13
N LEU A 11 18.67 -0.76 -9.62
CA LEU A 11 17.42 -0.79 -10.38
C LEU A 11 17.45 0.24 -11.49
N ASN A 12 17.15 -0.21 -12.71
CA ASN A 12 17.01 0.63 -13.87
C ASN A 12 15.68 0.37 -14.59
N LYS A 13 15.05 1.45 -15.06
CA LYS A 13 13.86 1.41 -15.92
C LYS A 13 13.80 2.60 -16.84
N SER A 14 13.64 2.33 -18.14
CA SER A 14 13.46 3.34 -19.17
C SER A 14 12.15 3.12 -19.93
N PHE A 15 11.60 4.19 -20.45
CA PHE A 15 10.48 4.21 -21.39
C PHE A 15 10.93 4.99 -22.65
N GLY A 16 11.31 4.26 -23.70
CA GLY A 16 12.00 4.85 -24.83
C GLY A 16 13.31 5.51 -24.39
N GLU A 17 13.47 6.79 -24.66
CA GLU A 17 14.66 7.57 -24.29
C GLU A 17 14.63 8.11 -22.83
N VAL A 18 13.47 8.04 -22.17
CA VAL A 18 13.31 8.56 -20.81
C VAL A 18 13.75 7.54 -19.79
N LYS A 19 14.82 7.83 -19.05
CA LYS A 19 15.27 7.04 -17.88
C LYS A 19 14.40 7.38 -16.67
N ALA A 20 13.35 6.60 -16.44
CA ALA A 20 12.43 6.80 -15.31
C ALA A 20 13.03 6.39 -13.97
N VAL A 21 13.88 5.36 -13.94
CA VAL A 21 14.68 4.96 -12.78
C VAL A 21 16.11 4.70 -13.27
N ASN A 22 17.10 5.29 -12.60
CA ASN A 22 18.49 5.21 -13.00
C ASN A 22 19.37 4.82 -11.81
N ASP A 23 19.87 3.59 -11.82
CA ASP A 23 20.80 3.02 -10.82
C ASP A 23 20.36 3.17 -9.36
N LEU A 24 19.05 2.96 -9.09
CA LEU A 24 18.48 3.13 -7.77
C LEU A 24 18.80 1.95 -6.86
N SER A 25 19.33 2.24 -5.67
CA SER A 25 19.63 1.24 -4.64
C SER A 25 19.23 1.74 -3.26
N PHE A 26 18.48 0.93 -2.50
CA PHE A 26 18.14 1.18 -1.10
C PHE A 26 17.66 -0.10 -0.41
N ARG A 27 17.51 -0.03 0.92
CA ARG A 27 17.01 -1.11 1.77
C ARG A 27 16.00 -0.56 2.75
N VAL A 28 15.00 -1.38 3.11
CA VAL A 28 14.01 -1.08 4.15
C VAL A 28 14.02 -2.23 5.14
N LYS A 29 14.14 -1.92 6.42
CA LYS A 29 14.12 -2.91 7.50
C LYS A 29 12.69 -3.30 7.87
N LYS A 30 12.52 -4.48 8.43
CA LYS A 30 11.22 -4.93 8.95
C LYS A 30 10.76 -4.00 10.07
N GLY A 31 9.48 -3.59 10.03
CA GLY A 31 8.88 -2.66 10.99
C GLY A 31 9.27 -1.18 10.80
N GLU A 32 10.04 -0.84 9.76
CA GLU A 32 10.44 0.54 9.47
C GLU A 32 9.31 1.31 8.76
N LEU A 33 9.20 2.61 9.06
CA LEU A 33 8.49 3.58 8.24
C LEU A 33 9.49 4.25 7.32
N PHE A 34 9.48 3.87 6.04
CA PHE A 34 10.40 4.37 5.02
C PHE A 34 9.67 5.34 4.08
N ALA A 35 10.14 6.59 4.02
CA ALA A 35 9.61 7.61 3.13
C ALA A 35 10.51 7.78 1.90
N PHE A 36 9.97 7.48 0.72
CA PHE A 36 10.64 7.66 -0.56
C PHE A 36 10.27 9.02 -1.16
N LEU A 37 11.13 10.00 -0.93
CA LEU A 37 10.92 11.39 -1.30
C LEU A 37 11.39 11.69 -2.71
N GLY A 38 10.74 12.62 -3.39
CA GLY A 38 11.20 13.09 -4.70
C GLY A 38 10.14 13.91 -5.43
N VAL A 39 10.60 14.75 -6.35
CA VAL A 39 9.72 15.56 -7.22
C VAL A 39 8.88 14.69 -8.16
N ASN A 40 7.88 15.31 -8.80
CA ASN A 40 7.12 14.63 -9.85
C ASN A 40 8.04 14.18 -10.97
N GLY A 41 7.84 12.96 -11.48
CA GLY A 41 8.69 12.38 -12.51
C GLY A 41 9.99 11.74 -12.00
N ALA A 42 10.29 11.77 -10.69
CA ALA A 42 11.48 11.13 -10.11
C ALA A 42 11.44 9.59 -10.08
N GLY A 43 10.50 8.94 -10.76
CA GLY A 43 10.41 7.47 -10.84
C GLY A 43 9.78 6.79 -9.63
N LYS A 44 9.17 7.51 -8.69
CA LYS A 44 8.56 6.95 -7.47
C LYS A 44 7.49 5.89 -7.78
N SER A 45 6.46 6.24 -8.53
CA SER A 45 5.37 5.31 -8.89
C SER A 45 5.85 4.19 -9.82
N THR A 46 6.88 4.46 -10.65
CA THR A 46 7.56 3.44 -11.45
C THR A 46 8.25 2.41 -10.55
N THR A 47 8.97 2.86 -9.54
CA THR A 47 9.64 2.00 -8.56
C THR A 47 8.62 1.17 -7.76
N ILE A 48 7.52 1.78 -7.29
CA ILE A 48 6.41 1.07 -6.63
C ILE A 48 5.82 0.00 -7.58
N SER A 49 5.56 0.35 -8.83
CA SER A 49 4.98 -0.59 -9.81
C SER A 49 5.90 -1.80 -10.06
N ILE A 50 7.21 -1.59 -10.07
CA ILE A 50 8.20 -2.67 -10.19
C ILE A 50 8.22 -3.51 -8.89
N LEU A 51 8.26 -2.86 -7.71
CA LEU A 51 8.23 -3.54 -6.41
C LEU A 51 6.98 -4.42 -6.25
N CYS A 52 5.82 -3.94 -6.73
CA CYS A 52 4.56 -4.68 -6.73
C CYS A 52 4.46 -5.76 -7.82
N GLY A 53 5.47 -5.90 -8.69
CA GLY A 53 5.45 -6.84 -9.81
C GLY A 53 4.39 -6.53 -10.86
N LEU A 54 4.02 -5.25 -11.01
CA LEU A 54 3.10 -4.75 -12.04
C LEU A 54 3.84 -4.28 -13.30
N LEU A 55 5.10 -3.92 -13.14
CA LEU A 55 5.98 -3.44 -14.21
C LEU A 55 7.31 -4.21 -14.18
N LYS A 56 7.79 -4.63 -15.33
CA LYS A 56 9.12 -5.25 -15.43
C LYS A 56 10.22 -4.20 -15.41
N LYS A 57 11.26 -4.45 -14.62
CA LYS A 57 12.51 -3.68 -14.64
C LYS A 57 13.33 -3.99 -15.88
N ASP A 58 14.24 -3.11 -16.25
CA ASP A 58 15.19 -3.36 -17.34
C ASP A 58 16.45 -4.07 -16.80
N SER A 59 16.94 -3.66 -15.64
CA SER A 59 18.07 -4.30 -14.95
C SER A 59 18.03 -4.07 -13.43
N GLY A 60 18.96 -4.68 -12.70
CA GLY A 60 19.03 -4.63 -11.24
C GLY A 60 18.23 -5.73 -10.57
N THR A 61 18.13 -5.69 -9.24
CA THR A 61 17.39 -6.66 -8.43
C THR A 61 16.41 -5.98 -7.50
N VAL A 62 15.20 -6.59 -7.33
CA VAL A 62 14.18 -6.15 -6.38
C VAL A 62 13.73 -7.37 -5.59
N GLN A 63 13.90 -7.32 -4.28
CA GLN A 63 13.57 -8.41 -3.35
C GLN A 63 12.61 -7.93 -2.27
N VAL A 64 11.64 -8.80 -1.95
CA VAL A 64 10.72 -8.65 -0.82
C VAL A 64 10.92 -9.88 0.07
N ASN A 65 11.31 -9.67 1.32
CA ASN A 65 11.62 -10.73 2.29
C ASN A 65 12.59 -11.78 1.71
N GLY A 66 13.66 -11.32 1.03
CA GLY A 66 14.66 -12.16 0.38
C GLY A 66 14.21 -12.82 -0.95
N ILE A 67 12.95 -12.65 -1.35
CA ILE A 67 12.38 -13.25 -2.57
C ILE A 67 12.41 -12.23 -3.70
N GLU A 68 13.00 -12.59 -4.83
CA GLU A 68 13.03 -11.73 -6.02
C GLU A 68 11.65 -11.62 -6.66
N THR A 69 11.16 -10.39 -6.86
CA THR A 69 9.78 -10.13 -7.30
C THR A 69 9.46 -10.70 -8.68
N ASP A 70 10.45 -10.79 -9.57
CA ASP A 70 10.27 -11.36 -10.90
C ASP A 70 10.09 -12.89 -10.92
N LYS A 71 10.62 -13.58 -9.89
CA LYS A 71 10.64 -15.05 -9.86
C LYS A 71 9.45 -15.65 -9.10
N ALA A 72 8.95 -14.95 -8.10
CA ALA A 72 7.89 -15.46 -7.21
C ALA A 72 6.78 -14.43 -6.97
N GLY A 73 6.30 -13.79 -8.04
CA GLY A 73 5.36 -12.67 -7.97
C GLY A 73 4.06 -12.93 -7.21
N ALA A 74 3.53 -14.16 -7.23
CA ALA A 74 2.34 -14.50 -6.45
C ALA A 74 2.61 -14.52 -4.92
N GLN A 75 3.78 -14.99 -4.52
CA GLN A 75 4.19 -15.06 -3.11
C GLN A 75 4.49 -13.65 -2.58
N THR A 76 5.26 -12.85 -3.31
CA THR A 76 5.59 -11.48 -2.91
C THR A 76 4.35 -10.59 -2.84
N LYS A 77 3.40 -10.73 -3.78
CA LYS A 77 2.13 -9.97 -3.78
C LYS A 77 1.28 -10.21 -2.53
N ARG A 78 1.33 -11.41 -1.94
CA ARG A 78 0.62 -11.70 -0.69
C ARG A 78 1.22 -11.01 0.54
N MET A 79 2.49 -10.60 0.46
CA MET A 79 3.16 -9.86 1.53
C MET A 79 2.90 -8.35 1.45
N LEU A 80 2.35 -7.87 0.33
CA LEU A 80 2.17 -6.46 0.05
C LEU A 80 0.70 -6.04 0.12
N GLY A 81 0.40 -5.04 0.95
CA GLY A 81 -0.82 -4.25 0.85
C GLY A 81 -0.50 -2.96 0.12
N VAL A 82 -1.26 -2.63 -0.93
CA VAL A 82 -0.94 -1.47 -1.78
C VAL A 82 -2.12 -0.51 -1.86
N VAL A 83 -1.84 0.76 -1.59
CA VAL A 83 -2.76 1.88 -1.78
C VAL A 83 -2.14 2.81 -2.81
N PHE A 84 -2.71 2.84 -4.01
CA PHE A 84 -2.31 3.75 -5.07
C PHE A 84 -2.86 5.16 -4.84
N GLN A 85 -2.36 6.13 -5.59
CA GLN A 85 -2.83 7.51 -5.56
C GLN A 85 -4.34 7.59 -5.82
N ASP A 86 -4.82 6.92 -6.88
CA ASP A 86 -6.23 6.80 -7.18
C ASP A 86 -6.88 5.62 -6.45
N SER A 87 -8.09 5.85 -5.92
CA SER A 87 -8.88 4.81 -5.28
C SER A 87 -9.41 3.82 -6.30
N VAL A 88 -9.26 2.53 -5.99
CA VAL A 88 -9.76 1.41 -6.82
C VAL A 88 -11.04 0.80 -6.25
N LEU A 89 -11.73 1.52 -5.36
CA LEU A 89 -13.01 1.10 -4.78
C LEU A 89 -14.17 1.34 -5.74
N ASP A 90 -15.12 0.43 -5.77
CA ASP A 90 -16.32 0.52 -6.58
C ASP A 90 -17.30 1.53 -5.96
N LYS A 91 -17.45 2.69 -6.58
CA LYS A 91 -18.24 3.81 -6.04
C LYS A 91 -19.71 3.50 -5.74
N PRO A 92 -20.45 2.68 -6.55
CA PRO A 92 -21.84 2.31 -6.27
C PRO A 92 -22.01 1.39 -5.06
N LEU A 93 -21.01 0.56 -4.77
CA LEU A 93 -21.06 -0.40 -3.68
C LEU A 93 -20.81 0.28 -2.32
N THR A 94 -21.38 -0.30 -1.26
CA THR A 94 -21.07 0.10 0.12
C THR A 94 -19.63 -0.25 0.48
N VAL A 95 -19.13 0.35 1.55
CA VAL A 95 -17.81 0.01 2.12
C VAL A 95 -17.71 -1.48 2.42
N LYS A 96 -18.74 -2.04 3.11
CA LYS A 96 -18.77 -3.46 3.48
C LYS A 96 -18.74 -4.38 2.25
N GLU A 97 -19.50 -4.07 1.21
CA GLU A 97 -19.53 -4.85 -0.04
C GLU A 97 -18.17 -4.79 -0.77
N ASN A 98 -17.55 -3.61 -0.86
CA ASN A 98 -16.22 -3.46 -1.43
C ASN A 98 -15.19 -4.33 -0.69
N LEU A 99 -15.15 -4.25 0.64
CA LEU A 99 -14.20 -5.01 1.44
C LEU A 99 -14.48 -6.52 1.35
N LYS A 100 -15.77 -6.93 1.36
CA LYS A 100 -16.17 -8.33 1.25
C LYS A 100 -15.76 -8.95 -0.09
N SER A 101 -16.00 -8.27 -1.21
CA SER A 101 -15.62 -8.74 -2.53
C SER A 101 -14.09 -8.90 -2.67
N ARG A 102 -13.33 -7.97 -2.08
CA ARG A 102 -11.86 -8.02 -2.10
C ARG A 102 -11.30 -9.10 -1.17
N ALA A 103 -11.87 -9.29 0.01
CA ALA A 103 -11.49 -10.33 0.95
C ALA A 103 -11.67 -11.74 0.34
N ALA A 104 -12.74 -11.94 -0.43
CA ALA A 104 -13.01 -13.20 -1.12
C ALA A 104 -11.89 -13.60 -2.10
N LEU A 105 -11.19 -12.65 -2.72
CA LEU A 105 -10.04 -12.93 -3.61
C LEU A 105 -8.84 -13.56 -2.85
N TYR A 106 -8.79 -13.37 -1.54
CA TYR A 106 -7.79 -13.99 -0.65
C TYR A 106 -8.33 -15.22 0.10
N GLY A 107 -9.56 -15.68 -0.23
CA GLY A 107 -10.22 -16.79 0.45
C GLY A 107 -10.79 -16.43 1.82
N ILE A 108 -10.88 -15.13 2.17
CA ILE A 108 -11.41 -14.64 3.44
C ILE A 108 -12.91 -14.40 3.27
N THR A 109 -13.75 -15.34 3.77
CA THR A 109 -15.21 -15.33 3.61
C THR A 109 -15.92 -15.67 4.93
N GLY A 110 -17.25 -15.45 4.99
CA GLY A 110 -18.08 -15.80 6.16
C GLY A 110 -17.54 -15.18 7.46
N ASN A 111 -17.54 -15.96 8.52
CA ASN A 111 -17.10 -15.52 9.86
C ASN A 111 -15.65 -15.00 9.89
N ALA A 112 -14.77 -15.53 9.02
CA ALA A 112 -13.40 -15.04 8.91
C ALA A 112 -13.35 -13.60 8.39
N PHE A 113 -14.22 -13.26 7.43
CA PHE A 113 -14.38 -11.90 6.95
C PHE A 113 -14.96 -10.98 8.03
N ASP A 114 -16.03 -11.39 8.70
CA ASP A 114 -16.68 -10.55 9.71
C ASP A 114 -15.71 -10.23 10.87
N LYS A 115 -14.94 -11.20 11.33
CA LYS A 115 -13.88 -11.00 12.33
C LYS A 115 -12.81 -10.02 11.82
N ARG A 116 -12.33 -10.22 10.58
CA ARG A 116 -11.30 -9.35 9.99
C ARG A 116 -11.81 -7.93 9.79
N LEU A 117 -13.06 -7.78 9.37
CA LEU A 117 -13.71 -6.48 9.20
C LEU A 117 -13.77 -5.73 10.53
N GLN A 118 -14.16 -6.39 11.62
CA GLN A 118 -14.23 -5.78 12.95
C GLN A 118 -12.85 -5.29 13.41
N GLU A 119 -11.79 -6.10 13.27
CA GLU A 119 -10.42 -5.67 13.57
C GLU A 119 -10.01 -4.41 12.80
N LEU A 120 -10.34 -4.35 11.50
CA LEU A 120 -10.02 -3.19 10.66
C LEU A 120 -10.83 -1.96 11.04
N VAL A 121 -12.10 -2.13 11.43
CA VAL A 121 -12.94 -1.05 11.95
C VAL A 121 -12.31 -0.43 13.21
N GLU A 122 -11.86 -1.25 14.15
CA GLU A 122 -11.22 -0.80 15.40
C GLU A 122 -9.89 -0.06 15.14
N ILE A 123 -9.11 -0.52 14.16
CA ILE A 123 -7.81 0.11 13.83
C ILE A 123 -8.01 1.45 13.11
N LEU A 124 -8.95 1.50 12.16
CA LEU A 124 -9.09 2.59 11.18
C LEU A 124 -10.30 3.50 11.41
N ASP A 125 -11.13 3.19 12.41
CA ASP A 125 -12.29 4.00 12.83
C ASP A 125 -13.23 4.37 11.66
N PHE A 126 -13.93 3.38 11.10
CA PHE A 126 -14.84 3.58 9.97
C PHE A 126 -16.20 2.86 10.10
N ASP A 127 -16.60 2.48 11.32
CA ASP A 127 -17.86 1.78 11.59
C ASP A 127 -19.08 2.55 11.05
N GLU A 128 -19.12 3.84 11.30
CA GLU A 128 -20.25 4.72 10.92
C GLU A 128 -20.55 4.78 9.41
N PHE A 129 -19.62 4.38 8.54
CA PHE A 129 -19.82 4.40 7.09
C PHE A 129 -19.78 3.04 6.42
N LEU A 130 -19.79 1.94 7.17
CA LEU A 130 -19.78 0.58 6.63
C LEU A 130 -20.87 0.32 5.57
N ASN A 131 -22.05 0.87 5.81
CA ASN A 131 -23.21 0.69 4.92
C ASN A 131 -23.41 1.86 3.94
N ARG A 132 -22.47 2.83 3.90
CA ARG A 132 -22.55 3.95 2.95
C ARG A 132 -21.91 3.55 1.62
N PRO A 133 -22.48 3.92 0.47
CA PRO A 133 -21.84 3.81 -0.82
C PRO A 133 -20.52 4.60 -0.84
N VAL A 134 -19.45 4.00 -1.39
CA VAL A 134 -18.12 4.61 -1.45
C VAL A 134 -18.13 5.96 -2.17
N GLY A 135 -19.00 6.11 -3.18
CA GLY A 135 -19.15 7.37 -3.91
C GLY A 135 -19.63 8.56 -3.06
N LYS A 136 -20.22 8.29 -1.86
CA LYS A 136 -20.71 9.32 -0.92
C LYS A 136 -19.70 9.65 0.20
N LEU A 137 -18.53 9.04 0.19
CA LEU A 137 -17.48 9.28 1.18
C LEU A 137 -16.66 10.52 0.85
N SER A 138 -16.21 11.24 1.89
CA SER A 138 -15.18 12.26 1.73
C SER A 138 -13.86 11.64 1.24
N GLY A 139 -12.91 12.46 0.77
CA GLY A 139 -11.59 12.00 0.35
C GLY A 139 -10.86 11.22 1.44
N GLY A 140 -10.86 11.74 2.68
CA GLY A 140 -10.21 11.09 3.81
C GLY A 140 -10.91 9.81 4.28
N GLN A 141 -12.26 9.80 4.29
CA GLN A 141 -13.02 8.59 4.57
C GLN A 141 -12.70 7.51 3.54
N ARG A 142 -12.69 7.86 2.27
CA ARG A 142 -12.33 6.93 1.18
C ARG A 142 -10.90 6.41 1.33
N ARG A 143 -9.95 7.29 1.68
CA ARG A 143 -8.55 6.88 1.89
C ARG A 143 -8.40 5.87 3.03
N ARG A 144 -9.14 6.03 4.14
CA ARG A 144 -9.19 5.02 5.21
C ARG A 144 -9.67 3.66 4.69
N ILE A 145 -10.68 3.64 3.83
CA ILE A 145 -11.19 2.38 3.23
C ILE A 145 -10.19 1.77 2.23
N ASP A 146 -9.46 2.59 1.47
CA ASP A 146 -8.37 2.09 0.61
C ASP A 146 -7.28 1.40 1.45
N ILE A 147 -6.94 1.96 2.62
CA ILE A 147 -6.01 1.34 3.57
C ILE A 147 -6.61 0.04 4.14
N ALA A 148 -7.88 0.06 4.59
CA ALA A 148 -8.57 -1.13 5.08
C ALA A 148 -8.53 -2.27 4.05
N ARG A 149 -8.82 -1.95 2.79
CA ARG A 149 -8.75 -2.89 1.67
C ARG A 149 -7.35 -3.49 1.50
N ALA A 150 -6.33 -2.66 1.60
CA ALA A 150 -4.93 -3.11 1.46
C ALA A 150 -4.50 -4.03 2.61
N LEU A 151 -5.12 -3.92 3.78
CA LEU A 151 -4.80 -4.69 4.99
C LEU A 151 -5.61 -5.98 5.14
N LEU A 152 -6.62 -6.25 4.29
CA LEU A 152 -7.55 -7.39 4.43
C LEU A 152 -6.84 -8.73 4.65
N HIS A 153 -5.81 -9.00 3.87
CA HIS A 153 -5.07 -10.27 3.85
C HIS A 153 -3.86 -10.32 4.80
N ARG A 154 -3.75 -9.35 5.74
CA ARG A 154 -2.66 -9.24 6.72
C ARG A 154 -1.27 -9.19 6.08
N PRO A 155 -1.00 -8.22 5.20
CA PRO A 155 0.32 -8.07 4.58
C PRO A 155 1.40 -7.74 5.63
N GLU A 156 2.66 -8.03 5.31
CA GLU A 156 3.81 -7.63 6.14
C GLU A 156 4.27 -6.20 5.81
N ILE A 157 3.96 -5.72 4.60
CA ILE A 157 4.39 -4.41 4.08
C ILE A 157 3.17 -3.67 3.55
N LEU A 158 2.97 -2.43 4.00
CA LEU A 158 2.00 -1.50 3.46
C LEU A 158 2.70 -0.47 2.58
N ILE A 159 2.35 -0.48 1.28
CA ILE A 159 2.85 0.49 0.30
C ILE A 159 1.78 1.56 0.08
N LEU A 160 2.16 2.83 0.23
CA LEU A 160 1.28 3.98 0.09
C LEU A 160 1.85 4.94 -0.94
N ASP A 161 1.22 5.03 -2.11
CA ASP A 161 1.59 6.00 -3.13
C ASP A 161 0.86 7.31 -2.89
N GLU A 162 1.58 8.33 -2.41
CA GLU A 162 1.09 9.66 -2.09
C GLU A 162 -0.20 9.67 -1.24
N PRO A 163 -0.16 9.08 -0.01
CA PRO A 163 -1.36 8.78 0.75
C PRO A 163 -2.18 10.00 1.17
N THR A 164 -1.60 11.19 1.18
CA THR A 164 -2.24 12.42 1.67
C THR A 164 -2.42 13.50 0.60
N THR A 165 -2.09 13.21 -0.66
CA THR A 165 -2.28 14.16 -1.76
C THR A 165 -3.74 14.51 -1.96
N GLY A 166 -4.04 15.81 -2.11
CA GLY A 166 -5.41 16.31 -2.30
C GLY A 166 -6.29 16.32 -1.05
N LEU A 167 -5.76 15.98 0.13
CA LEU A 167 -6.48 16.03 1.41
C LEU A 167 -6.24 17.38 2.12
N ASP A 168 -7.27 17.86 2.82
CA ASP A 168 -7.16 19.02 3.72
C ASP A 168 -6.21 18.71 4.91
N PRO A 169 -5.68 19.73 5.61
CA PRO A 169 -4.69 19.54 6.67
C PRO A 169 -5.16 18.65 7.82
N GLN A 170 -6.43 18.72 8.24
CA GLN A 170 -6.97 17.93 9.33
C GLN A 170 -7.07 16.45 8.91
N THR A 171 -7.62 16.20 7.73
CA THR A 171 -7.72 14.86 7.16
C THR A 171 -6.33 14.23 6.94
N ARG A 172 -5.35 15.03 6.48
CA ARG A 172 -3.97 14.59 6.34
C ARG A 172 -3.40 14.10 7.67
N GLN A 173 -3.59 14.87 8.76
CA GLN A 173 -3.13 14.48 10.10
C GLN A 173 -3.79 13.17 10.56
N LEU A 174 -5.08 12.96 10.29
CA LEU A 174 -5.76 11.70 10.63
C LEU A 174 -5.16 10.51 9.89
N ILE A 175 -4.82 10.65 8.60
CA ILE A 175 -4.17 9.57 7.84
C ILE A 175 -2.77 9.28 8.38
N TRP A 176 -2.00 10.32 8.75
CA TRP A 176 -0.69 10.13 9.39
C TRP A 176 -0.80 9.37 10.71
N ASN A 177 -1.76 9.72 11.57
CA ASN A 177 -1.99 9.03 12.84
C ASN A 177 -2.32 7.54 12.63
N VAL A 178 -3.10 7.22 11.58
CA VAL A 178 -3.39 5.84 11.19
C VAL A 178 -2.11 5.10 10.77
N ILE A 179 -1.29 5.72 9.91
CA ILE A 179 -0.03 5.13 9.43
C ILE A 179 0.93 4.86 10.59
N GLU A 180 1.10 5.82 11.51
CA GLU A 180 1.93 5.66 12.69
C GLU A 180 1.40 4.57 13.63
N LYS A 181 0.08 4.51 13.84
CA LYS A 181 -0.55 3.46 14.64
C LYS A 181 -0.24 2.08 14.06
N LEU A 182 -0.44 1.89 12.75
CA LEU A 182 -0.14 0.62 12.07
C LEU A 182 1.34 0.23 12.23
N GLN A 183 2.26 1.16 12.06
CA GLN A 183 3.69 0.90 12.19
C GLN A 183 4.06 0.53 13.63
N LYS A 184 3.58 1.30 14.63
CA LYS A 184 3.98 1.14 16.04
C LYS A 184 3.29 -0.04 16.73
N THR A 185 1.98 -0.24 16.50
CA THR A 185 1.20 -1.25 17.23
C THR A 185 1.15 -2.60 16.54
N GLU A 186 1.16 -2.61 15.19
CA GLU A 186 1.08 -3.83 14.40
C GLU A 186 2.46 -4.29 13.88
N ASN A 187 3.54 -3.56 14.25
CA ASN A 187 4.90 -3.79 13.74
C ASN A 187 4.95 -3.88 12.21
N MET A 188 4.10 -3.11 11.54
CA MET A 188 3.97 -3.10 10.09
C MET A 188 5.12 -2.33 9.45
N THR A 189 5.73 -2.89 8.43
CA THR A 189 6.62 -2.12 7.58
C THR A 189 5.80 -1.22 6.67
N VAL A 190 6.09 0.07 6.67
CA VAL A 190 5.40 1.05 5.84
C VAL A 190 6.38 1.66 4.85
N PHE A 191 6.08 1.52 3.56
CA PHE A 191 6.79 2.19 2.47
C PHE A 191 5.86 3.23 1.85
N LEU A 192 6.21 4.50 1.91
CA LEU A 192 5.37 5.55 1.34
C LEU A 192 6.15 6.47 0.40
N THR A 193 5.45 7.00 -0.60
CA THR A 193 5.97 8.10 -1.42
C THR A 193 5.29 9.40 -1.02
N THR A 194 6.03 10.48 -1.12
CA THR A 194 5.50 11.83 -0.93
C THR A 194 6.34 12.85 -1.69
N HIS A 195 5.77 14.02 -1.92
CA HIS A 195 6.43 15.17 -2.53
C HIS A 195 7.02 16.14 -1.51
N TYR A 196 6.75 15.96 -0.20
CA TYR A 196 7.15 16.85 0.90
C TYR A 196 8.27 16.24 1.71
#